data_f3baa436cb0d13a3e631e50e0b3506c8
#
_entry.id   f3baa436cb0d13a3e631e50e0b3506c8
#
_cell.length_a   1.000
_cell.length_b   1.000
_cell.length_c   1.000
_cell.angle_alpha   90.00
_cell.angle_beta   90.00
_cell.angle_gamma   90.00
#
_symmetry.space_group_name_H-M   'P 1'
#
loop_
_entity.id
_entity.type
_entity.pdbx_description
1 polymer ?
#
loop_
_entity_poly.entity_id
_entity_poly.type
_entity_poly.pdbx_seq_one_letter_code
_entity_poly.pdbx_strand_id
1 'polypeptide(L)'
;MCPNGPADTGHLPLHNEAVSGEAAPASSPKRPTRADWVRIAAFGIPYASFFLLDIIPTSIFPASWNATLVNVILDSIFLVLALAFFGREILSAFSYLRRRPVRKIALLFGLWLLATMVQGAIRLSIYGPNPPVAQNQQGVVSALSDSALGLTFAFFVAIGMPLVEEIFYRHILIGKLSPYAPTWLLGAISAFLFAYMHCHEWQDMTMYLPVGIILTLVYIKSGKNIAYSWLYHALNNTIMVAIVFFAPTLPQSA
;
A
#
# COMPACT_ATOMS: atom_id res chain seq x y z
N MET A 1 -21.86 79.81 35.16
CA MET A 1 -20.91 80.06 34.07
C MET A 1 -20.06 78.85 33.87
N CYS A 2 -20.41 78.04 32.90
CA CYS A 2 -19.58 76.90 32.44
C CYS A 2 -18.61 77.40 31.35
N PRO A 3 -17.50 76.69 31.18
CA PRO A 3 -17.05 76.44 29.84
C PRO A 3 -16.84 74.94 29.59
N ASN A 4 -17.27 74.56 28.39
CA ASN A 4 -17.16 73.23 27.76
C ASN A 4 -15.71 72.87 27.50
N GLY A 5 -15.30 71.64 27.85
CA GLY A 5 -14.10 70.97 27.36
C GLY A 5 -14.44 69.98 26.18
N PRO A 6 -13.58 69.86 25.18
CA PRO A 6 -13.88 69.05 24.00
C PRO A 6 -13.78 67.55 24.22
N ALA A 7 -14.64 66.83 23.53
CA ALA A 7 -14.70 65.36 23.51
C ALA A 7 -13.43 64.73 22.89
N ASP A 8 -12.81 63.86 23.66
CA ASP A 8 -11.71 63.02 23.24
C ASP A 8 -12.25 61.85 22.40
N THR A 9 -12.01 61.88 21.10
CA THR A 9 -12.33 60.78 20.19
C THR A 9 -11.17 59.79 20.22
N GLY A 10 -11.32 58.82 21.11
CA GLY A 10 -10.39 57.67 21.19
C GLY A 10 -10.29 56.90 19.86
N HIS A 11 -9.20 57.11 19.14
CA HIS A 11 -8.78 56.21 18.07
C HIS A 11 -8.33 54.87 18.66
N LEU A 12 -9.13 53.83 18.47
CA LEU A 12 -8.73 52.45 18.65
C LEU A 12 -7.74 52.07 17.54
N PRO A 13 -6.53 51.62 17.84
CA PRO A 13 -5.64 51.08 16.83
C PRO A 13 -6.20 49.71 16.33
N LEU A 14 -6.52 49.65 15.05
CA LEU A 14 -6.78 48.40 14.34
C LEU A 14 -5.48 47.59 14.35
N HIS A 15 -5.38 46.62 15.26
CA HIS A 15 -4.39 45.55 15.17
C HIS A 15 -4.71 44.67 13.96
N ASN A 16 -4.10 45.02 12.83
CA ASN A 16 -3.94 44.11 11.70
C ASN A 16 -2.90 43.05 12.07
N GLU A 17 -3.25 42.08 12.87
CA GLU A 17 -2.51 40.82 12.93
C GLU A 17 -2.78 40.02 11.65
N ALA A 18 -1.98 40.32 10.62
CA ALA A 18 -1.79 39.39 9.52
C ALA A 18 -1.20 38.11 10.11
N VAL A 19 -2.08 37.13 10.34
CA VAL A 19 -1.66 35.77 10.65
C VAL A 19 -1.01 35.20 9.39
N SER A 20 0.29 35.47 9.25
CA SER A 20 1.16 34.73 8.36
C SER A 20 1.28 33.33 8.92
N GLY A 21 0.36 32.46 8.51
CA GLY A 21 0.40 31.01 8.74
C GLY A 21 1.54 30.41 7.96
N GLU A 22 2.77 30.76 8.31
CA GLU A 22 3.97 30.09 7.81
C GLU A 22 3.95 28.68 8.37
N ALA A 23 3.59 27.72 7.52
CA ALA A 23 3.62 26.31 7.87
C ALA A 23 5.04 25.98 8.34
N ALA A 24 5.17 25.53 9.59
CA ALA A 24 6.46 25.14 10.16
C ALA A 24 7.18 24.22 9.16
N PRO A 25 8.47 24.45 8.87
CA PRO A 25 9.21 23.65 7.90
C PRO A 25 9.11 22.18 8.30
N ALA A 26 8.68 21.34 7.34
CA ALA A 26 8.56 19.90 7.54
C ALA A 26 9.91 19.39 8.08
N SER A 27 9.91 18.83 9.28
CA SER A 27 11.15 18.28 9.89
C SER A 27 11.81 17.32 8.93
N SER A 28 13.12 17.48 8.71
CA SER A 28 13.88 16.56 7.85
C SER A 28 13.66 15.11 8.30
N PRO A 29 13.50 14.17 7.36
CA PRO A 29 13.24 12.77 7.70
C PRO A 29 14.40 12.20 8.54
N LYS A 30 14.06 11.59 9.68
CA LYS A 30 15.06 11.01 10.60
C LYS A 30 15.77 9.83 9.93
N ARG A 31 17.10 9.80 9.99
CA ARG A 31 17.88 8.66 9.51
C ARG A 31 17.61 7.40 10.35
N PRO A 32 17.54 6.21 9.72
CA PRO A 32 17.45 4.95 10.43
C PRO A 32 18.63 4.76 11.41
N THR A 33 18.30 4.25 12.59
CA THR A 33 19.29 3.83 13.58
C THR A 33 19.95 2.50 13.18
N ARG A 34 21.03 2.09 13.88
CA ARG A 34 21.63 0.76 13.67
C ARG A 34 20.61 -0.37 13.90
N ALA A 35 19.75 -0.24 14.89
CA ALA A 35 18.68 -1.20 15.15
C ALA A 35 17.64 -1.26 14.01
N ASP A 36 17.31 -0.09 13.41
CA ASP A 36 16.45 -0.06 12.23
C ASP A 36 17.08 -0.80 11.05
N TRP A 37 18.38 -0.61 10.80
CA TRP A 37 19.07 -1.30 9.72
C TRP A 37 19.10 -2.82 9.91
N VAL A 38 19.29 -3.30 11.14
CA VAL A 38 19.22 -4.74 11.45
C VAL A 38 17.82 -5.29 11.13
N ARG A 39 16.74 -4.60 11.55
CA ARG A 39 15.36 -5.01 11.27
C ARG A 39 15.04 -4.99 9.78
N ILE A 40 15.49 -3.92 9.09
CA ILE A 40 15.31 -3.79 7.63
C ILE A 40 16.01 -4.92 6.88
N ALA A 41 17.25 -5.25 7.26
CA ALA A 41 18.01 -6.32 6.63
C ALA A 41 17.40 -7.70 6.94
N ALA A 42 17.06 -7.96 8.22
CA ALA A 42 16.50 -9.24 8.66
C ALA A 42 15.13 -9.55 8.02
N PHE A 43 14.35 -8.54 7.66
CA PHE A 43 13.09 -8.70 6.96
C PHE A 43 13.26 -8.58 5.44
N GLY A 44 13.93 -7.51 4.99
CA GLY A 44 13.94 -7.12 3.58
C GLY A 44 14.81 -8.03 2.70
N ILE A 45 15.93 -8.55 3.23
CA ILE A 45 16.79 -9.47 2.44
C ILE A 45 16.05 -10.80 2.18
N PRO A 46 15.48 -11.50 3.18
CA PRO A 46 14.70 -12.71 2.91
C PRO A 46 13.50 -12.45 2.01
N TYR A 47 12.74 -11.35 2.25
CA TYR A 47 11.60 -10.99 1.41
C TYR A 47 11.99 -10.82 -0.06
N ALA A 48 13.05 -10.04 -0.32
CA ALA A 48 13.53 -9.84 -1.68
C ALA A 48 14.05 -11.15 -2.32
N SER A 49 14.70 -12.01 -1.53
CA SER A 49 15.24 -13.28 -2.03
C SER A 49 14.17 -14.29 -2.42
N PHE A 50 13.04 -14.33 -1.70
CA PHE A 50 11.95 -15.24 -2.01
C PHE A 50 11.00 -14.67 -3.09
N PHE A 51 10.55 -13.42 -2.94
CA PHE A 51 9.45 -12.92 -3.74
C PHE A 51 9.87 -12.01 -4.88
N LEU A 52 10.96 -11.24 -4.73
CA LEU A 52 11.35 -10.26 -5.75
C LEU A 52 12.37 -10.80 -6.75
N LEU A 53 13.33 -11.58 -6.27
CA LEU A 53 14.48 -12.03 -7.06
C LEU A 53 14.44 -13.52 -7.39
N ASP A 54 13.51 -14.27 -6.80
CA ASP A 54 13.37 -15.73 -6.93
C ASP A 54 14.72 -16.49 -6.76
N ILE A 55 15.58 -15.97 -5.87
CA ILE A 55 16.90 -16.59 -5.57
C ILE A 55 16.71 -17.88 -4.78
N ILE A 56 15.68 -17.92 -3.92
CA ILE A 56 15.34 -19.10 -3.13
C ILE A 56 14.08 -19.71 -3.77
N PRO A 57 14.24 -20.73 -4.60
CA PRO A 57 13.12 -21.31 -5.32
C PRO A 57 12.24 -22.12 -4.36
N THR A 58 10.96 -22.21 -4.67
CA THR A 58 10.01 -23.01 -3.89
C THR A 58 10.30 -24.53 -3.93
N SER A 59 11.16 -24.98 -4.82
CA SER A 59 11.64 -26.37 -4.90
C SER A 59 12.46 -26.84 -3.67
N ILE A 60 12.85 -25.93 -2.76
CA ILE A 60 13.43 -26.31 -1.46
C ILE A 60 12.43 -27.01 -0.56
N PHE A 61 11.12 -26.81 -0.79
CA PHE A 61 10.07 -27.48 -0.03
C PHE A 61 9.83 -28.91 -0.55
N PRO A 62 9.32 -29.83 0.29
CA PRO A 62 9.04 -31.19 -0.13
C PRO A 62 8.11 -31.23 -1.35
N ALA A 63 8.42 -32.07 -2.34
CA ALA A 63 7.61 -32.24 -3.54
C ALA A 63 6.18 -32.76 -3.26
N SER A 64 5.93 -33.29 -2.06
CA SER A 64 4.60 -33.71 -1.59
C SER A 64 3.71 -32.52 -1.16
N TRP A 65 4.27 -31.32 -0.99
CA TRP A 65 3.51 -30.14 -0.61
C TRP A 65 2.94 -29.47 -1.87
N ASN A 66 1.63 -29.14 -1.81
CA ASN A 66 1.04 -28.36 -2.89
C ASN A 66 1.47 -26.89 -2.80
N ALA A 67 1.36 -26.17 -3.90
CA ALA A 67 1.76 -24.77 -3.98
C ALA A 67 1.00 -23.88 -2.98
N THR A 68 -0.29 -24.14 -2.75
CA THR A 68 -1.10 -23.37 -1.79
C THR A 68 -0.56 -23.52 -0.36
N LEU A 69 -0.16 -24.73 0.05
CA LEU A 69 0.44 -24.97 1.37
C LEU A 69 1.76 -24.20 1.52
N VAL A 70 2.62 -24.26 0.50
CA VAL A 70 3.91 -23.52 0.50
C VAL A 70 3.67 -22.03 0.63
N ASN A 71 2.74 -21.47 -0.14
CA ASN A 71 2.38 -20.05 -0.07
C ASN A 71 1.87 -19.69 1.34
N VAL A 72 0.92 -20.43 1.91
CA VAL A 72 0.39 -20.18 3.26
C VAL A 72 1.48 -20.20 4.33
N ILE A 73 2.46 -21.10 4.22
CA ILE A 73 3.59 -21.16 5.15
C ILE A 73 4.50 -19.94 5.00
N LEU A 74 4.89 -19.60 3.77
CA LEU A 74 5.72 -18.42 3.51
C LEU A 74 5.04 -17.14 3.96
N ASP A 75 3.78 -16.95 3.57
CA ASP A 75 2.96 -15.79 3.95
C ASP A 75 2.83 -15.66 5.47
N SER A 76 2.65 -16.79 6.18
CA SER A 76 2.61 -16.84 7.64
C SER A 76 3.94 -16.38 8.26
N ILE A 77 5.05 -16.89 7.74
CA ILE A 77 6.40 -16.53 8.22
C ILE A 77 6.63 -15.03 8.03
N PHE A 78 6.38 -14.49 6.83
CA PHE A 78 6.62 -13.08 6.55
C PHE A 78 5.66 -12.16 7.30
N LEU A 79 4.42 -12.56 7.52
CA LEU A 79 3.49 -11.79 8.36
C LEU A 79 3.97 -11.75 9.82
N VAL A 80 4.44 -12.86 10.37
CA VAL A 80 5.01 -12.91 11.73
C VAL A 80 6.27 -12.04 11.84
N LEU A 81 7.17 -12.12 10.86
CA LEU A 81 8.37 -11.26 10.83
C LEU A 81 8.02 -9.78 10.72
N ALA A 82 7.04 -9.44 9.88
CA ALA A 82 6.54 -8.07 9.72
C ALA A 82 6.00 -7.52 11.04
N LEU A 83 5.17 -8.28 11.74
CA LEU A 83 4.61 -7.91 13.04
C LEU A 83 5.68 -7.84 14.14
N ALA A 84 6.63 -8.78 14.16
CA ALA A 84 7.70 -8.81 15.14
C ALA A 84 8.66 -7.60 15.01
N PHE A 85 9.04 -7.25 13.78
CA PHE A 85 10.01 -6.17 13.54
C PHE A 85 9.38 -4.78 13.45
N PHE A 86 8.15 -4.67 12.92
CA PHE A 86 7.51 -3.38 12.63
C PHE A 86 6.16 -3.19 13.35
N GLY A 87 5.76 -4.08 14.26
CA GLY A 87 4.44 -4.05 14.91
C GLY A 87 4.13 -2.74 15.64
N ARG A 88 5.13 -2.09 16.26
CA ARG A 88 4.94 -0.79 16.94
C ARG A 88 4.64 0.32 15.94
N GLU A 89 5.35 0.36 14.82
CA GLU A 89 5.12 1.33 13.73
C GLU A 89 3.75 1.10 13.08
N ILE A 90 3.35 -0.15 12.88
CA ILE A 90 2.04 -0.55 12.37
C ILE A 90 0.95 -0.06 13.31
N LEU A 91 1.01 -0.40 14.59
CA LEU A 91 0.00 0.01 15.59
C LEU A 91 -0.12 1.54 15.69
N SER A 92 1.02 2.24 15.66
CA SER A 92 1.04 3.70 15.63
C SER A 92 0.32 4.25 14.40
N ALA A 93 0.61 3.71 13.21
CA ALA A 93 -0.02 4.13 11.96
C ALA A 93 -1.54 3.94 11.98
N PHE A 94 -2.01 2.81 12.51
CA PHE A 94 -3.44 2.50 12.60
C PHE A 94 -4.19 3.42 13.57
N SER A 95 -3.54 3.98 14.59
CA SER A 95 -4.18 4.93 15.51
C SER A 95 -4.75 6.15 14.79
N TYR A 96 -4.13 6.58 13.68
CA TYR A 96 -4.60 7.70 12.87
C TYR A 96 -5.91 7.41 12.11
N LEU A 97 -6.25 6.15 11.85
CA LEU A 97 -7.51 5.76 11.20
C LEU A 97 -8.73 6.00 12.10
N ARG A 98 -8.56 6.05 13.43
CA ARG A 98 -9.65 6.23 14.39
C ARG A 98 -10.38 7.58 14.25
N ARG A 99 -9.70 8.62 13.72
CA ARG A 99 -10.32 9.91 13.47
C ARG A 99 -11.05 9.92 12.13
N ARG A 100 -12.39 10.06 12.17
CA ARG A 100 -13.28 10.11 10.99
C ARG A 100 -13.11 8.89 10.06
N PRO A 101 -13.23 7.64 10.56
CA PRO A 101 -12.95 6.43 9.78
C PRO A 101 -13.84 6.32 8.54
N VAL A 102 -15.13 6.60 8.66
CA VAL A 102 -16.10 6.50 7.55
C VAL A 102 -15.68 7.39 6.37
N ARG A 103 -15.30 8.65 6.63
CA ARG A 103 -14.84 9.56 5.56
C ARG A 103 -13.60 9.03 4.84
N LYS A 104 -12.65 8.46 5.60
CA LYS A 104 -11.40 7.92 5.03
C LYS A 104 -11.66 6.69 4.19
N ILE A 105 -12.49 5.77 4.68
CA ILE A 105 -12.89 4.56 3.94
C ILE A 105 -13.64 4.96 2.67
N ALA A 106 -14.59 5.90 2.74
CA ALA A 106 -15.33 6.38 1.57
C ALA A 106 -14.40 7.02 0.52
N LEU A 107 -13.40 7.80 0.94
CA LEU A 107 -12.42 8.40 0.04
C LEU A 107 -11.54 7.33 -0.64
N LEU A 108 -11.06 6.33 0.11
CA LEU A 108 -10.27 5.23 -0.45
C LEU A 108 -11.09 4.36 -1.38
N PHE A 109 -12.37 4.11 -1.06
CA PHE A 109 -13.29 3.39 -1.94
C PHE A 109 -13.58 4.17 -3.23
N GLY A 110 -13.83 5.48 -3.15
CA GLY A 110 -13.99 6.34 -4.33
C GLY A 110 -12.74 6.37 -5.21
N LEU A 111 -11.54 6.43 -4.60
CA LEU A 111 -10.27 6.33 -5.31
C LEU A 111 -10.11 4.95 -5.98
N TRP A 112 -10.51 3.87 -5.29
CA TRP A 112 -10.47 2.52 -5.85
C TRP A 112 -11.40 2.40 -7.07
N LEU A 113 -12.63 2.89 -7.01
CA LEU A 113 -13.56 2.90 -8.14
C LEU A 113 -12.96 3.65 -9.34
N LEU A 114 -12.47 4.87 -9.10
CA LEU A 114 -11.85 5.68 -10.16
C LEU A 114 -10.64 4.96 -10.78
N ALA A 115 -9.77 4.39 -9.94
CA ALA A 115 -8.60 3.67 -10.40
C ALA A 115 -8.96 2.45 -11.24
N THR A 116 -9.94 1.67 -10.81
CA THR A 116 -10.44 0.49 -11.53
C THR A 116 -11.05 0.88 -12.89
N MET A 117 -11.83 1.97 -12.94
CA MET A 117 -12.38 2.49 -14.19
C MET A 117 -11.29 2.95 -15.16
N VAL A 118 -10.30 3.71 -14.68
CA VAL A 118 -9.18 4.18 -15.50
C VAL A 118 -8.33 3.01 -16.00
N GLN A 119 -8.00 2.05 -15.13
CA GLN A 119 -7.26 0.86 -15.50
C GLN A 119 -8.02 0.02 -16.53
N GLY A 120 -9.33 -0.19 -16.35
CA GLY A 120 -10.18 -0.89 -17.29
C GLY A 120 -10.20 -0.20 -18.66
N ALA A 121 -10.33 1.13 -18.70
CA ALA A 121 -10.31 1.92 -19.93
C ALA A 121 -8.95 1.82 -20.66
N ILE A 122 -7.83 1.88 -19.93
CA ILE A 122 -6.50 1.71 -20.51
C ILE A 122 -6.37 0.31 -21.13
N ARG A 123 -6.74 -0.73 -20.39
CA ARG A 123 -6.62 -2.12 -20.88
C ARG A 123 -7.54 -2.38 -22.06
N LEU A 124 -8.77 -1.86 -22.03
CA LEU A 124 -9.70 -1.91 -23.15
C LEU A 124 -9.14 -1.22 -24.41
N SER A 125 -8.47 -0.08 -24.24
CA SER A 125 -7.86 0.66 -25.35
C SER A 125 -6.64 -0.07 -25.96
N ILE A 126 -5.89 -0.83 -25.16
CA ILE A 126 -4.69 -1.55 -25.62
C ILE A 126 -5.06 -2.92 -26.21
N TYR A 127 -5.94 -3.67 -25.56
CA TYR A 127 -6.21 -5.08 -25.87
C TYR A 127 -7.61 -5.34 -26.44
N GLY A 128 -8.47 -4.31 -26.52
CA GLY A 128 -9.87 -4.49 -26.91
C GLY A 128 -10.71 -5.16 -25.82
N PRO A 129 -11.86 -5.76 -26.18
CA PRO A 129 -12.86 -6.23 -25.21
C PRO A 129 -12.41 -7.46 -24.38
N ASN A 130 -11.36 -8.14 -24.80
CA ASN A 130 -10.85 -9.36 -24.14
C ASN A 130 -9.39 -9.18 -23.69
N PRO A 131 -9.10 -8.35 -22.68
CA PRO A 131 -7.74 -8.16 -22.19
C PRO A 131 -7.20 -9.46 -21.56
N PRO A 132 -5.90 -9.78 -21.74
CA PRO A 132 -5.30 -10.99 -21.18
C PRO A 132 -5.41 -10.98 -19.64
N VAL A 133 -5.66 -12.14 -19.04
CA VAL A 133 -5.63 -12.30 -17.57
C VAL A 133 -4.19 -12.54 -17.14
N ALA A 134 -3.70 -11.75 -16.17
CA ALA A 134 -2.34 -11.90 -15.68
C ALA A 134 -2.13 -13.29 -15.03
N GLN A 135 -0.99 -13.91 -15.32
CA GLN A 135 -0.68 -15.25 -14.84
C GLN A 135 -0.67 -15.34 -13.30
N ASN A 136 -0.14 -14.32 -12.62
CA ASN A 136 -0.22 -14.23 -11.16
C ASN A 136 -1.66 -14.27 -10.66
N GLN A 137 -2.59 -13.58 -11.32
CA GLN A 137 -4.02 -13.61 -10.94
C GLN A 137 -4.62 -15.01 -11.14
N GLN A 138 -4.26 -15.73 -12.21
CA GLN A 138 -4.70 -17.11 -12.43
C GLN A 138 -4.20 -18.05 -11.32
N GLY A 139 -2.92 -17.88 -10.91
CA GLY A 139 -2.35 -18.63 -9.77
C GLY A 139 -3.09 -18.39 -8.46
N VAL A 140 -3.44 -17.13 -8.17
CA VAL A 140 -4.23 -16.77 -6.99
C VAL A 140 -5.63 -17.40 -7.04
N VAL A 141 -6.32 -17.34 -8.17
CA VAL A 141 -7.65 -17.96 -8.35
C VAL A 141 -7.58 -19.46 -8.15
N SER A 142 -6.56 -20.13 -8.70
CA SER A 142 -6.33 -21.56 -8.52
C SER A 142 -6.13 -21.92 -7.04
N ALA A 143 -5.29 -21.16 -6.32
CA ALA A 143 -5.03 -21.40 -4.90
C ALA A 143 -6.25 -21.12 -4.01
N LEU A 144 -7.08 -20.12 -4.35
CA LEU A 144 -8.35 -19.85 -3.66
C LEU A 144 -9.37 -20.99 -3.83
N SER A 145 -9.26 -21.74 -4.92
CA SER A 145 -10.12 -22.91 -5.21
C SER A 145 -9.67 -24.18 -4.50
N ASP A 146 -8.55 -24.18 -3.77
CA ASP A 146 -8.11 -25.28 -2.93
C ASP A 146 -9.12 -25.55 -1.81
N SER A 147 -9.65 -26.77 -1.74
CA SER A 147 -10.72 -27.13 -0.80
C SER A 147 -10.30 -27.10 0.68
N ALA A 148 -9.01 -27.32 0.96
CA ALA A 148 -8.47 -27.37 2.32
C ALA A 148 -7.92 -26.04 2.81
N LEU A 149 -7.22 -25.29 1.96
CA LEU A 149 -6.45 -24.12 2.32
C LEU A 149 -6.96 -22.81 1.71
N GLY A 150 -7.93 -22.86 0.77
CA GLY A 150 -8.41 -21.71 0.03
C GLY A 150 -8.87 -20.54 0.91
N LEU A 151 -9.61 -20.80 2.01
CA LEU A 151 -10.03 -19.76 2.95
C LEU A 151 -8.86 -19.16 3.74
N THR A 152 -7.89 -20.01 4.13
CA THR A 152 -6.68 -19.53 4.80
C THR A 152 -5.86 -18.67 3.85
N PHE A 153 -5.69 -19.11 2.62
CA PHE A 153 -5.01 -18.35 1.58
C PHE A 153 -5.75 -17.04 1.24
N ALA A 154 -7.09 -17.05 1.23
CA ALA A 154 -7.91 -15.85 1.05
C ALA A 154 -7.60 -14.77 2.09
N PHE A 155 -7.41 -15.15 3.36
CA PHE A 155 -6.99 -14.21 4.41
C PHE A 155 -5.62 -13.58 4.08
N PHE A 156 -4.65 -14.38 3.65
CA PHE A 156 -3.34 -13.85 3.28
C PHE A 156 -3.43 -12.92 2.07
N VAL A 157 -4.07 -13.31 1.01
CA VAL A 157 -4.23 -12.48 -0.20
C VAL A 157 -4.97 -11.18 0.10
N ALA A 158 -6.06 -11.23 0.88
CA ALA A 158 -6.88 -10.05 1.16
C ALA A 158 -6.26 -9.09 2.17
N ILE A 159 -5.60 -9.60 3.21
CA ILE A 159 -5.24 -8.85 4.42
C ILE A 159 -3.77 -8.96 4.78
N GLY A 160 -3.24 -10.20 4.88
CA GLY A 160 -1.92 -10.46 5.43
C GLY A 160 -0.79 -9.99 4.52
N MET A 161 -0.76 -10.47 3.29
CA MET A 161 0.28 -10.11 2.33
C MET A 161 0.25 -8.65 1.90
N PRO A 162 -0.91 -8.00 1.70
CA PRO A 162 -0.94 -6.55 1.57
C PRO A 162 -0.17 -5.81 2.67
N LEU A 163 -0.23 -6.26 3.93
CA LEU A 163 0.54 -5.62 5.01
C LEU A 163 2.04 -5.85 4.86
N VAL A 164 2.45 -7.08 4.57
CA VAL A 164 3.85 -7.47 4.35
C VAL A 164 4.45 -6.67 3.20
N GLU A 165 3.73 -6.57 2.09
CA GLU A 165 4.13 -5.82 0.89
C GLU A 165 4.23 -4.32 1.14
N GLU A 166 3.26 -3.73 1.85
CA GLU A 166 3.31 -2.31 2.20
C GLU A 166 4.48 -1.99 3.15
N ILE A 167 4.87 -2.92 4.03
CA ILE A 167 6.08 -2.76 4.84
C ILE A 167 7.32 -2.73 3.96
N PHE A 168 7.46 -3.65 3.02
CA PHE A 168 8.63 -3.69 2.15
C PHE A 168 8.66 -2.51 1.17
N TYR A 169 7.62 -2.35 0.35
CA TYR A 169 7.61 -1.37 -0.73
C TYR A 169 7.42 0.06 -0.26
N ARG A 170 6.64 0.30 0.80
CA ARG A 170 6.29 1.66 1.23
C ARG A 170 7.05 2.07 2.49
N HIS A 171 6.93 1.29 3.56
CA HIS A 171 7.54 1.68 4.83
C HIS A 171 9.08 1.64 4.76
N ILE A 172 9.67 0.59 4.19
CA ILE A 172 11.14 0.46 4.05
C ILE A 172 11.63 1.29 2.87
N LEU A 173 11.25 0.96 1.62
CA LEU A 173 11.84 1.58 0.44
C LEU A 173 11.57 3.09 0.35
N ILE A 174 10.38 3.56 0.70
CA ILE A 174 10.08 4.99 0.66
C ILE A 174 10.30 5.63 2.03
N GLY A 175 9.73 5.07 3.08
CA GLY A 175 9.74 5.67 4.42
C GLY A 175 11.14 5.74 5.03
N LYS A 176 11.78 4.59 5.18
CA LYS A 176 13.10 4.50 5.85
C LYS A 176 14.24 5.01 4.98
N LEU A 177 14.16 4.92 3.64
CA LEU A 177 15.22 5.38 2.74
C LEU A 177 15.10 6.86 2.33
N SER A 178 14.01 7.55 2.65
CA SER A 178 13.81 8.96 2.29
C SER A 178 14.88 9.95 2.81
N PRO A 179 15.69 9.67 3.86
CA PRO A 179 16.83 10.51 4.22
C PRO A 179 18.01 10.44 3.25
N TYR A 180 18.03 9.44 2.35
CA TYR A 180 19.16 9.15 1.45
C TYR A 180 18.85 9.44 -0.01
N ALA A 181 17.58 9.48 -0.41
CA ALA A 181 17.17 9.73 -1.78
C ALA A 181 15.83 10.48 -1.84
N PRO A 182 15.55 11.22 -2.92
CA PRO A 182 14.29 11.94 -3.10
C PRO A 182 13.09 10.98 -3.05
N THR A 183 12.05 11.39 -2.33
CA THR A 183 10.83 10.56 -2.14
C THR A 183 10.16 10.18 -3.46
N TRP A 184 10.20 11.06 -4.49
CA TRP A 184 9.63 10.74 -5.80
C TRP A 184 10.37 9.59 -6.51
N LEU A 185 11.73 9.57 -6.41
CA LEU A 185 12.55 8.50 -6.99
C LEU A 185 12.30 7.18 -6.28
N LEU A 186 12.31 7.19 -4.94
CA LEU A 186 11.99 6.00 -4.14
C LEU A 186 10.57 5.50 -4.42
N GLY A 187 9.62 6.42 -4.63
CA GLY A 187 8.25 6.10 -5.02
C GLY A 187 8.17 5.42 -6.39
N ALA A 188 8.88 5.94 -7.39
CA ALA A 188 8.94 5.34 -8.72
C ALA A 188 9.55 3.93 -8.67
N ILE A 189 10.67 3.76 -7.96
CA ILE A 189 11.29 2.45 -7.74
C ILE A 189 10.34 1.49 -7.03
N SER A 190 9.68 1.94 -5.97
CA SER A 190 8.72 1.13 -5.21
C SER A 190 7.55 0.65 -6.07
N ALA A 191 6.95 1.55 -6.86
CA ALA A 191 5.84 1.22 -7.75
C ALA A 191 6.26 0.22 -8.83
N PHE A 192 7.44 0.42 -9.42
CA PHE A 192 7.99 -0.47 -10.44
C PHE A 192 8.30 -1.87 -9.87
N LEU A 193 9.03 -1.95 -8.75
CA LEU A 193 9.38 -3.23 -8.13
C LEU A 193 8.15 -4.00 -7.65
N PHE A 194 7.13 -3.29 -7.14
CA PHE A 194 5.86 -3.89 -6.79
C PHE A 194 5.18 -4.52 -8.01
N ALA A 195 5.11 -3.81 -9.14
CA ALA A 195 4.53 -4.34 -10.36
C ALA A 195 5.37 -5.51 -10.91
N TYR A 196 6.69 -5.35 -10.94
CA TYR A 196 7.63 -6.37 -11.43
C TYR A 196 7.45 -7.72 -10.72
N MET A 197 7.31 -7.72 -9.39
CA MET A 197 7.10 -8.94 -8.62
C MET A 197 5.83 -9.72 -9.05
N HIS A 198 4.82 -9.01 -9.54
CA HIS A 198 3.53 -9.60 -9.94
C HIS A 198 3.46 -9.95 -11.43
N CYS A 199 4.50 -9.62 -12.21
CA CYS A 199 4.50 -9.82 -13.64
C CYS A 199 5.29 -11.06 -14.03
N HIS A 200 4.66 -11.95 -14.77
CA HIS A 200 5.34 -13.03 -15.48
C HIS A 200 5.59 -12.65 -16.93
N GLU A 201 4.74 -11.79 -17.49
CA GLU A 201 4.85 -11.24 -18.82
C GLU A 201 4.80 -9.72 -18.80
N TRP A 202 5.37 -9.04 -19.81
CA TRP A 202 5.38 -7.58 -19.83
C TRP A 202 3.98 -6.95 -19.89
N GLN A 203 3.00 -7.65 -20.46
CA GLN A 203 1.59 -7.21 -20.50
C GLN A 203 1.00 -7.05 -19.11
N ASP A 204 1.46 -7.82 -18.13
CA ASP A 204 1.00 -7.78 -16.74
C ASP A 204 1.29 -6.41 -16.10
N MET A 205 2.31 -5.68 -16.59
CA MET A 205 2.60 -4.31 -16.16
C MET A 205 1.40 -3.38 -16.32
N THR A 206 0.55 -3.57 -17.33
CA THR A 206 -0.65 -2.75 -17.53
C THR A 206 -1.67 -2.93 -16.41
N MET A 207 -1.60 -4.02 -15.67
CA MET A 207 -2.44 -4.32 -14.53
C MET A 207 -1.80 -3.87 -13.21
N TYR A 208 -0.54 -4.21 -12.96
CA TYR A 208 0.08 -4.04 -11.64
C TYR A 208 0.78 -2.70 -11.46
N LEU A 209 1.32 -2.07 -12.52
CA LEU A 209 2.00 -0.78 -12.39
C LEU A 209 1.04 0.36 -11.96
N PRO A 210 -0.18 0.49 -12.52
CA PRO A 210 -1.14 1.46 -12.02
C PRO A 210 -1.49 1.27 -10.54
N VAL A 211 -1.67 0.02 -10.09
CA VAL A 211 -1.91 -0.29 -8.67
C VAL A 211 -0.71 0.13 -7.82
N GLY A 212 0.51 -0.22 -8.24
CA GLY A 212 1.75 0.18 -7.56
C GLY A 212 1.90 1.70 -7.43
N ILE A 213 1.56 2.45 -8.48
CA ILE A 213 1.57 3.92 -8.49
C ILE A 213 0.55 4.47 -7.49
N ILE A 214 -0.68 3.98 -7.49
CA ILE A 214 -1.74 4.47 -6.61
C ILE A 214 -1.40 4.19 -5.15
N LEU A 215 -0.96 2.98 -4.81
CA LEU A 215 -0.51 2.62 -3.47
C LEU A 215 0.62 3.54 -2.99
N THR A 216 1.59 3.82 -3.87
CA THR A 216 2.69 4.75 -3.59
C THR A 216 2.17 6.17 -3.34
N LEU A 217 1.25 6.67 -4.16
CA LEU A 217 0.65 7.99 -3.99
C LEU A 217 -0.17 8.08 -2.71
N VAL A 218 -0.98 7.07 -2.39
CA VAL A 218 -1.74 7.00 -1.13
C VAL A 218 -0.79 7.06 0.06
N TYR A 219 0.30 6.29 0.04
CA TYR A 219 1.30 6.32 1.09
C TYR A 219 1.95 7.70 1.25
N ILE A 220 2.46 8.30 0.17
CA ILE A 220 3.14 9.60 0.21
C ILE A 220 2.17 10.71 0.63
N LYS A 221 0.96 10.77 0.05
CA LYS A 221 -0.03 11.82 0.31
C LYS A 221 -0.68 11.70 1.69
N SER A 222 -0.68 10.53 2.31
CA SER A 222 -1.12 10.35 3.69
C SER A 222 -0.05 10.70 4.74
N GLY A 223 1.07 11.31 4.32
CA GLY A 223 2.19 11.63 5.22
C GLY A 223 3.06 10.42 5.55
N LYS A 224 3.20 9.50 4.60
CA LYS A 224 3.93 8.22 4.76
C LYS A 224 3.31 7.31 5.82
N ASN A 225 1.98 7.28 5.90
CA ASN A 225 1.26 6.44 6.85
C ASN A 225 0.85 5.13 6.17
N ILE A 226 1.46 4.02 6.59
CA ILE A 226 1.26 2.68 6.04
C ILE A 226 -0.19 2.18 6.17
N ALA A 227 -0.94 2.62 7.18
CA ALA A 227 -2.31 2.14 7.39
C ALA A 227 -3.26 2.57 6.26
N TYR A 228 -3.00 3.69 5.58
CA TYR A 228 -3.84 4.13 4.46
C TYR A 228 -3.54 3.34 3.19
N SER A 229 -2.27 3.12 2.85
CA SER A 229 -1.91 2.32 1.68
C SER A 229 -2.28 0.86 1.87
N TRP A 230 -2.07 0.31 3.08
CA TRP A 230 -2.56 -1.02 3.43
C TRP A 230 -4.08 -1.15 3.30
N LEU A 231 -4.85 -0.18 3.82
CA LEU A 231 -6.31 -0.24 3.75
C LEU A 231 -6.82 -0.21 2.30
N TYR A 232 -6.19 0.61 1.45
CA TYR A 232 -6.49 0.64 0.01
C TYR A 232 -6.14 -0.70 -0.65
N HIS A 233 -4.96 -1.24 -0.35
CA HIS A 233 -4.47 -2.50 -0.89
C HIS A 233 -5.37 -3.68 -0.47
N ALA A 234 -5.65 -3.78 0.83
CA ALA A 234 -6.55 -4.78 1.38
C ALA A 234 -7.97 -4.68 0.80
N LEU A 235 -8.49 -3.47 0.58
CA LEU A 235 -9.77 -3.26 -0.10
C LEU A 235 -9.75 -3.82 -1.52
N ASN A 236 -8.72 -3.47 -2.31
CA ASN A 236 -8.56 -3.98 -3.67
C ASN A 236 -8.55 -5.51 -3.73
N ASN A 237 -7.74 -6.13 -2.89
CA ASN A 237 -7.59 -7.57 -2.86
C ASN A 237 -8.82 -8.30 -2.27
N THR A 238 -9.46 -7.71 -1.25
CA THR A 238 -10.71 -8.27 -0.69
C THR A 238 -11.82 -8.32 -1.73
N ILE A 239 -11.95 -7.27 -2.54
CA ILE A 239 -12.95 -7.25 -3.62
C ILE A 239 -12.63 -8.32 -4.67
N MET A 240 -11.35 -8.46 -5.05
CA MET A 240 -10.93 -9.53 -5.97
C MET A 240 -11.25 -10.92 -5.41
N VAL A 241 -10.91 -11.21 -4.16
CA VAL A 241 -11.23 -12.46 -3.47
C VAL A 241 -12.74 -12.70 -3.42
N ALA A 242 -13.53 -11.66 -3.10
CA ALA A 242 -14.98 -11.76 -3.07
C ALA A 242 -15.56 -12.09 -4.46
N ILE A 243 -15.03 -11.49 -5.53
CA ILE A 243 -15.45 -11.82 -6.90
C ILE A 243 -15.19 -13.29 -7.20
N VAL A 244 -14.03 -13.83 -6.84
CA VAL A 244 -13.70 -15.24 -7.07
C VAL A 244 -14.68 -16.18 -6.36
N PHE A 245 -15.05 -15.89 -5.12
CA PHE A 245 -15.95 -16.75 -4.35
C PHE A 245 -17.43 -16.59 -4.70
N PHE A 246 -17.90 -15.40 -5.02
CA PHE A 246 -19.33 -15.11 -5.17
C PHE A 246 -19.78 -14.90 -6.61
N ALA A 247 -18.86 -14.74 -7.56
CA ALA A 247 -19.16 -14.63 -8.98
C ALA A 247 -18.35 -15.62 -9.84
N PRO A 248 -18.39 -16.93 -9.55
CA PRO A 248 -17.56 -17.93 -10.22
C PRO A 248 -17.87 -18.12 -11.71
N THR A 249 -18.97 -17.55 -12.21
CA THR A 249 -19.42 -17.67 -13.61
C THR A 249 -18.87 -16.58 -14.54
N LEU A 250 -18.05 -15.64 -14.04
CA LEU A 250 -17.34 -14.76 -14.94
C LEU A 250 -16.32 -15.57 -15.74
N PRO A 251 -16.34 -15.55 -17.09
CA PRO A 251 -15.52 -16.40 -17.91
C PRO A 251 -14.04 -16.18 -17.53
N GLN A 252 -13.45 -17.21 -16.97
CA GLN A 252 -12.00 -17.34 -16.91
C GLN A 252 -11.61 -17.66 -18.35
N SER A 253 -11.26 -16.65 -19.14
CA SER A 253 -10.81 -16.86 -20.51
C SER A 253 -9.62 -17.82 -20.47
N ALA A 254 -9.84 -19.01 -21.04
CA ALA A 254 -8.83 -20.01 -21.28
C ALA A 254 -7.74 -19.48 -22.19
#